data_a8f05744252d4f5cf9e14bbba7019d2e
#
_entry.id   a8f05744252d4f5cf9e14bbba7019d2e
#
_cell.length_a   1.000
_cell.length_b   1.000
_cell.length_c   1.000
_cell.angle_alpha   90.00
_cell.angle_beta   90.00
_cell.angle_gamma   90.00
#
_symmetry.space_group_name_H-M   'P 1'
#
loop_
_entity.id
_entity.type
_entity.pdbx_description
1 polymer ?
#
loop_
_entity_poly.entity_id
_entity_poly.type
_entity_poly.pdbx_seq_one_letter_code
_entity_poly.pdbx_strand_id
1 'polypeptide(L)'
;FALQSLPAPTARNAAAIAHLLTGAAPLWAELAARIGGTHILQHRGSLYLYETARAYQAAGADMAYRRTHGISVDLISPSDLAQMEPGLPTVEGGAAFFPKAGFLSDPGQMVALLAAKVLQKANLHQTRAEKLTRQLDGVIVEGPGLRLHARRVIIAAGAHSKALARQAGDRVPVDTERGYHVAWDMPTPRLTRPACPTSRGFYLCPMSGRLRVAGTVELGGLTAPPSSHRIAKLIEGARAIFPDLPEPNRDWMGFRPSMPDSLPVIGPPAYGEDILHAYGHGHIGPTLAP
;
A
#
# COMPACT_ATOMS: atom_id res chain seq x y z
N PHE A 1 14.74 -9.71 -7.16
CA PHE A 1 13.40 -10.27 -6.93
C PHE A 1 13.41 -11.80 -7.03
N ALA A 2 13.83 -12.43 -8.17
CA ALA A 2 13.74 -13.89 -8.37
C ALA A 2 14.34 -14.73 -7.23
N LEU A 3 15.52 -14.38 -6.71
CA LEU A 3 16.14 -15.10 -5.59
C LEU A 3 15.32 -15.04 -4.29
N GLN A 4 14.58 -13.95 -4.07
CA GLN A 4 13.74 -13.78 -2.89
C GLN A 4 12.40 -14.51 -3.00
N SER A 5 12.04 -15.00 -4.20
CA SER A 5 10.84 -15.81 -4.43
C SER A 5 11.09 -17.31 -4.21
N LEU A 6 12.31 -17.73 -3.85
CA LEU A 6 12.60 -19.10 -3.46
C LEU A 6 11.95 -19.42 -2.09
N PRO A 7 11.59 -20.68 -1.79
CA PRO A 7 10.83 -21.04 -0.59
C PRO A 7 11.42 -20.54 0.73
N ALA A 8 12.71 -20.74 0.97
CA ALA A 8 13.36 -20.35 2.23
C ALA A 8 13.44 -18.82 2.42
N PRO A 9 13.89 -17.99 1.44
CA PRO A 9 13.79 -16.54 1.53
C PRO A 9 12.34 -16.05 1.71
N THR A 10 11.39 -16.61 0.98
CA THR A 10 9.97 -16.25 1.09
C THR A 10 9.44 -16.47 2.50
N ALA A 11 9.69 -17.62 3.11
CA ALA A 11 9.24 -17.93 4.46
C ALA A 11 9.86 -16.98 5.51
N ARG A 12 11.17 -16.71 5.41
CA ARG A 12 11.85 -15.75 6.27
C ARG A 12 11.29 -14.34 6.15
N ASN A 13 11.10 -13.87 4.92
CA ASN A 13 10.60 -12.52 4.65
C ASN A 13 9.13 -12.39 5.10
N ALA A 14 8.31 -13.43 4.90
CA ALA A 14 6.93 -13.46 5.37
C ALA A 14 6.85 -13.36 6.91
N ALA A 15 7.70 -14.09 7.63
CA ALA A 15 7.77 -14.01 9.09
C ALA A 15 8.20 -12.61 9.57
N ALA A 16 9.19 -12.00 8.92
CA ALA A 16 9.64 -10.65 9.24
C ALA A 16 8.55 -9.59 9.01
N ILE A 17 7.84 -9.68 7.87
CA ILE A 17 6.71 -8.79 7.56
C ILE A 17 5.58 -8.99 8.56
N ALA A 18 5.23 -10.22 8.90
CA ALA A 18 4.19 -10.51 9.89
C ALA A 18 4.52 -9.89 11.25
N HIS A 19 5.79 -9.98 11.68
CA HIS A 19 6.27 -9.35 12.91
C HIS A 19 6.12 -7.82 12.87
N LEU A 20 6.55 -7.17 11.78
CA LEU A 20 6.41 -5.71 11.60
C LEU A 20 4.95 -5.25 11.63
N LEU A 21 4.03 -6.05 11.09
CA LEU A 21 2.62 -5.69 10.97
C LEU A 21 1.81 -5.95 12.25
N THR A 22 2.34 -6.67 13.24
CA THR A 22 1.61 -7.09 14.45
C THR A 22 1.00 -5.90 15.21
N GLY A 23 1.69 -4.77 15.28
CA GLY A 23 1.23 -3.56 15.97
C GLY A 23 0.45 -2.58 15.09
N ALA A 24 0.30 -2.81 13.81
CA ALA A 24 -0.19 -1.80 12.87
C ALA A 24 -1.61 -1.31 13.18
N ALA A 25 -2.54 -2.21 13.49
CA ALA A 25 -3.94 -1.83 13.72
C ALA A 25 -4.14 -0.94 14.96
N PRO A 26 -3.61 -1.28 16.15
CA PRO A 26 -3.74 -0.38 17.32
C PRO A 26 -2.98 0.94 17.12
N LEU A 27 -1.82 0.94 16.50
CA LEU A 27 -1.07 2.17 16.21
C LEU A 27 -1.84 3.09 15.25
N TRP A 28 -2.50 2.53 14.24
CA TRP A 28 -3.39 3.30 13.36
C TRP A 28 -4.58 3.89 14.11
N ALA A 29 -5.21 3.14 15.02
CA ALA A 29 -6.34 3.65 15.81
C ALA A 29 -5.90 4.84 16.70
N GLU A 30 -4.74 4.73 17.34
CA GLU A 30 -4.14 5.82 18.14
C GLU A 30 -3.81 7.04 17.27
N LEU A 31 -3.09 6.83 16.15
CA LEU A 31 -2.71 7.92 15.25
C LEU A 31 -3.93 8.63 14.68
N ALA A 32 -4.93 7.88 14.20
CA ALA A 32 -6.17 8.44 13.66
C ALA A 32 -6.90 9.28 14.70
N ALA A 33 -6.98 8.83 15.96
CA ALA A 33 -7.57 9.61 17.05
C ALA A 33 -6.81 10.92 17.30
N ARG A 34 -5.47 10.88 17.31
CA ARG A 34 -4.61 12.06 17.55
C ARG A 34 -4.73 13.13 16.48
N ILE A 35 -5.06 12.76 15.25
CA ILE A 35 -5.14 13.71 14.12
C ILE A 35 -6.57 14.01 13.69
N GLY A 36 -7.60 13.47 14.38
CA GLY A 36 -9.00 13.65 14.02
C GLY A 36 -9.46 12.84 12.80
N GLY A 37 -8.71 11.79 12.44
CA GLY A 37 -8.96 10.94 11.28
C GLY A 37 -9.72 9.64 11.55
N THR A 38 -10.29 9.45 12.75
CA THR A 38 -10.97 8.19 13.13
C THR A 38 -12.10 7.81 12.18
N HIS A 39 -12.82 8.79 11.63
CA HIS A 39 -13.91 8.56 10.68
C HIS A 39 -13.43 8.04 9.32
N ILE A 40 -12.15 8.18 9.00
CA ILE A 40 -11.53 7.70 7.76
C ILE A 40 -11.06 6.24 7.90
N LEU A 41 -10.66 5.82 9.11
CA LEU A 41 -10.21 4.47 9.40
C LEU A 41 -11.42 3.55 9.61
N GLN A 42 -11.59 2.59 8.72
CA GLN A 42 -12.73 1.66 8.74
C GLN A 42 -12.28 0.27 9.21
N HIS A 43 -13.03 -0.32 10.15
CA HIS A 43 -12.80 -1.65 10.71
C HIS A 43 -13.90 -2.63 10.29
N ARG A 44 -14.03 -2.86 8.98
CA ARG A 44 -15.08 -3.72 8.40
C ARG A 44 -14.55 -5.03 7.85
N GLY A 45 -13.25 -5.29 8.01
CA GLY A 45 -12.59 -6.43 7.40
C GLY A 45 -12.34 -6.25 5.90
N SER A 46 -11.87 -7.32 5.27
CA SER A 46 -11.70 -7.40 3.81
C SER A 46 -11.99 -8.83 3.31
N LEU A 47 -12.20 -8.97 2.02
CA LEU A 47 -12.58 -10.23 1.37
C LEU A 47 -11.58 -10.62 0.28
N TYR A 48 -11.23 -11.91 0.21
CA TYR A 48 -10.67 -12.54 -0.98
C TYR A 48 -11.78 -13.35 -1.64
N LEU A 49 -12.15 -12.99 -2.86
CA LEU A 49 -13.23 -13.63 -3.60
C LEU A 49 -12.68 -14.76 -4.48
N TYR A 50 -13.32 -15.92 -4.43
CA TYR A 50 -12.99 -17.08 -5.26
C TYR A 50 -14.10 -17.31 -6.28
N GLU A 51 -13.80 -17.13 -7.56
CA GLU A 51 -14.80 -17.21 -8.65
C GLU A 51 -15.31 -18.63 -8.89
N THR A 52 -14.60 -19.67 -8.41
CA THR A 52 -14.99 -21.08 -8.56
C THR A 52 -14.85 -21.86 -7.26
N ALA A 53 -15.67 -22.90 -7.09
CA ALA A 53 -15.57 -23.81 -5.95
C ALA A 53 -14.17 -24.48 -5.83
N ARG A 54 -13.54 -24.79 -6.96
CA ARG A 54 -12.17 -25.32 -7.01
C ARG A 54 -11.14 -24.35 -6.41
N ALA A 55 -11.22 -23.06 -6.78
CA ALA A 55 -10.33 -22.03 -6.24
C ALA A 55 -10.54 -21.83 -4.74
N TYR A 56 -11.78 -21.88 -4.27
CA TYR A 56 -12.12 -21.80 -2.85
C TYR A 56 -11.54 -22.99 -2.06
N GLN A 57 -11.70 -24.20 -2.55
CA GLN A 57 -11.13 -25.38 -1.91
C GLN A 57 -9.59 -25.31 -1.85
N ALA A 58 -8.94 -24.88 -2.93
CA ALA A 58 -7.50 -24.73 -2.99
C ALA A 58 -6.96 -23.65 -2.02
N ALA A 59 -7.77 -22.67 -1.67
CA ALA A 59 -7.39 -21.60 -0.74
C ALA A 59 -7.18 -22.08 0.70
N GLY A 60 -7.69 -23.26 1.09
CA GLY A 60 -7.60 -23.78 2.45
C GLY A 60 -6.18 -23.83 2.99
N ALA A 61 -5.21 -24.27 2.18
CA ALA A 61 -3.80 -24.35 2.59
C ALA A 61 -3.18 -22.97 2.81
N ASP A 62 -3.44 -21.99 1.94
CA ASP A 62 -2.96 -20.62 2.10
C ASP A 62 -3.58 -19.96 3.36
N MET A 63 -4.86 -20.18 3.59
CA MET A 63 -5.53 -19.66 4.78
C MET A 63 -5.02 -20.32 6.06
N ALA A 64 -4.72 -21.60 6.03
CA ALA A 64 -4.08 -22.29 7.15
C ALA A 64 -2.69 -21.72 7.44
N TYR A 65 -1.88 -21.50 6.41
CA TYR A 65 -0.56 -20.85 6.54
C TYR A 65 -0.67 -19.44 7.15
N ARG A 66 -1.63 -18.62 6.71
CA ARG A 66 -1.85 -17.28 7.28
C ARG A 66 -2.20 -17.33 8.77
N ARG A 67 -3.01 -18.33 9.19
CA ARG A 67 -3.33 -18.53 10.61
C ARG A 67 -2.11 -18.83 11.46
N THR A 68 -1.09 -19.53 10.93
CA THR A 68 0.17 -19.77 11.68
C THR A 68 0.93 -18.48 11.98
N HIS A 69 0.66 -17.39 11.23
CA HIS A 69 1.19 -16.04 11.48
C HIS A 69 0.22 -15.17 12.29
N GLY A 70 -0.78 -15.74 12.97
CA GLY A 70 -1.72 -15.01 13.82
C GLY A 70 -2.80 -14.22 13.06
N ILE A 71 -2.95 -14.44 11.74
CA ILE A 71 -3.96 -13.77 10.93
C ILE A 71 -5.31 -14.47 11.13
N SER A 72 -6.29 -13.71 11.64
CA SER A 72 -7.68 -14.18 11.72
C SER A 72 -8.27 -14.20 10.31
N VAL A 73 -8.72 -15.36 9.86
CA VAL A 73 -9.39 -15.52 8.56
C VAL A 73 -10.40 -16.66 8.60
N ASP A 74 -11.59 -16.40 8.05
CA ASP A 74 -12.69 -17.34 7.95
C ASP A 74 -12.99 -17.61 6.48
N LEU A 75 -13.16 -18.88 6.12
CA LEU A 75 -13.69 -19.26 4.82
C LEU A 75 -15.22 -19.23 4.89
N ILE A 76 -15.86 -18.40 4.07
CA ILE A 76 -17.31 -18.19 4.06
C ILE A 76 -17.93 -18.69 2.76
N SER A 77 -19.12 -19.26 2.90
CA SER A 77 -19.88 -19.81 1.76
C SER A 77 -20.39 -18.71 0.82
N PRO A 78 -20.80 -19.05 -0.42
CA PRO A 78 -21.48 -18.09 -1.31
C PRO A 78 -22.72 -17.45 -0.70
N SER A 79 -23.50 -18.20 0.09
CA SER A 79 -24.71 -17.69 0.77
C SER A 79 -24.36 -16.67 1.86
N ASP A 80 -23.36 -16.96 2.67
CA ASP A 80 -22.89 -16.03 3.72
C ASP A 80 -22.28 -14.76 3.11
N LEU A 81 -21.55 -14.91 2.01
CA LEU A 81 -20.98 -13.78 1.26
C LEU A 81 -22.09 -12.88 0.71
N ALA A 82 -23.16 -13.46 0.13
CA ALA A 82 -24.29 -12.70 -0.39
C ALA A 82 -25.04 -11.92 0.71
N GLN A 83 -25.12 -12.48 1.93
CA GLN A 83 -25.70 -11.77 3.07
C GLN A 83 -24.77 -10.66 3.56
N MET A 84 -23.46 -10.90 3.56
CA MET A 84 -22.44 -9.94 4.04
C MET A 84 -22.26 -8.75 3.09
N GLU A 85 -22.32 -8.98 1.78
CA GLU A 85 -22.14 -7.99 0.71
C GLU A 85 -23.27 -8.11 -0.35
N PRO A 86 -24.48 -7.64 -0.03
CA PRO A 86 -25.61 -7.76 -0.95
C PRO A 86 -25.41 -7.01 -2.29
N GLY A 87 -24.46 -6.05 -2.33
CA GLY A 87 -24.10 -5.31 -3.54
C GLY A 87 -23.15 -6.07 -4.47
N LEU A 88 -22.59 -7.22 -4.06
CA LEU A 88 -21.81 -8.09 -4.93
C LEU A 88 -22.74 -9.00 -5.74
N PRO A 89 -22.46 -9.22 -7.04
CA PRO A 89 -23.03 -10.34 -7.78
C PRO A 89 -22.65 -11.68 -7.12
N THR A 90 -23.40 -12.73 -7.49
CA THR A 90 -23.12 -14.08 -6.99
C THR A 90 -21.69 -14.51 -7.31
N VAL A 91 -20.95 -14.93 -6.28
CA VAL A 91 -19.59 -15.47 -6.36
C VAL A 91 -19.66 -16.95 -6.02
N GLU A 92 -19.57 -17.82 -7.03
CA GLU A 92 -19.83 -19.26 -6.88
C GLU A 92 -18.91 -19.98 -5.87
N GLY A 93 -17.67 -19.54 -5.76
CA GLY A 93 -16.70 -20.15 -4.85
C GLY A 93 -16.80 -19.69 -3.40
N GLY A 94 -17.44 -18.54 -3.14
CA GLY A 94 -17.42 -17.92 -1.82
C GLY A 94 -16.19 -17.06 -1.58
N ALA A 95 -15.78 -16.86 -0.31
CA ALA A 95 -14.68 -15.96 0.02
C ALA A 95 -13.85 -16.38 1.24
N ALA A 96 -12.65 -15.81 1.38
CA ALA A 96 -11.97 -15.72 2.66
C ALA A 96 -12.22 -14.33 3.26
N PHE A 97 -12.73 -14.27 4.46
CA PHE A 97 -13.00 -13.05 5.21
C PHE A 97 -11.92 -12.81 6.26
N PHE A 98 -11.35 -11.62 6.25
CA PHE A 98 -10.34 -11.17 7.20
C PHE A 98 -10.98 -10.14 8.16
N PRO A 99 -11.56 -10.56 9.29
CA PRO A 99 -12.37 -9.69 10.13
C PRO A 99 -11.59 -8.53 10.77
N LYS A 100 -10.31 -8.72 11.02
CA LYS A 100 -9.44 -7.71 11.65
C LYS A 100 -8.78 -6.75 10.65
N ALA A 101 -9.01 -6.92 9.34
CA ALA A 101 -8.48 -6.00 8.35
C ALA A 101 -9.18 -4.64 8.45
N GLY A 102 -8.37 -3.57 8.43
CA GLY A 102 -8.85 -2.20 8.31
C GLY A 102 -8.52 -1.60 6.96
N PHE A 103 -9.19 -0.53 6.60
CA PHE A 103 -8.88 0.25 5.41
C PHE A 103 -9.19 1.73 5.60
N LEU A 104 -8.60 2.58 4.76
CA LEU A 104 -8.88 4.01 4.75
C LEU A 104 -9.93 4.32 3.69
N SER A 105 -11.06 4.90 4.10
CA SER A 105 -12.10 5.33 3.17
C SER A 105 -11.68 6.56 2.34
N ASP A 106 -10.72 7.35 2.82
CA ASP A 106 -10.06 8.42 2.07
C ASP A 106 -8.58 8.57 2.50
N PRO A 107 -7.66 7.86 1.81
CA PRO A 107 -6.23 7.98 2.09
C PRO A 107 -5.68 9.39 1.85
N GLY A 108 -6.24 10.13 0.89
CA GLY A 108 -5.82 11.51 0.59
C GLY A 108 -6.12 12.44 1.75
N GLN A 109 -7.33 12.37 2.30
CA GLN A 109 -7.72 13.12 3.48
C GLN A 109 -6.87 12.74 4.71
N MET A 110 -6.58 11.44 4.90
CA MET A 110 -5.70 10.99 5.99
C MET A 110 -4.31 11.63 5.90
N VAL A 111 -3.70 11.64 4.71
CA VAL A 111 -2.41 12.31 4.48
C VAL A 111 -2.51 13.82 4.73
N ALA A 112 -3.59 14.45 4.31
CA ALA A 112 -3.81 15.89 4.55
C ALA A 112 -3.89 16.23 6.05
N LEU A 113 -4.58 15.41 6.85
CA LEU A 113 -4.66 15.57 8.31
C LEU A 113 -3.28 15.39 8.96
N LEU A 114 -2.51 14.38 8.55
CA LEU A 114 -1.14 14.18 9.00
C LEU A 114 -0.26 15.39 8.68
N ALA A 115 -0.29 15.86 7.43
CA ALA A 115 0.46 17.01 6.99
C ALA A 115 0.09 18.27 7.78
N ALA A 116 -1.20 18.55 7.94
CA ALA A 116 -1.68 19.68 8.73
C ALA A 116 -1.17 19.65 10.17
N LYS A 117 -1.12 18.46 10.78
CA LYS A 117 -0.60 18.28 12.14
C LYS A 117 0.91 18.52 12.23
N VAL A 118 1.67 18.04 11.27
CA VAL A 118 3.13 18.22 11.20
C VAL A 118 3.47 19.69 10.96
N LEU A 119 2.77 20.36 10.04
CA LEU A 119 3.03 21.75 9.65
C LEU A 119 2.72 22.78 10.75
N GLN A 120 2.06 22.38 11.84
CA GLN A 120 1.96 23.22 13.03
C GLN A 120 3.32 23.47 13.71
N LYS A 121 4.30 22.59 13.46
CA LYS A 121 5.63 22.62 14.13
C LYS A 121 6.81 22.47 13.16
N ALA A 122 6.55 22.42 11.86
CA ALA A 122 7.55 22.21 10.84
C ALA A 122 7.31 23.12 9.63
N ASN A 123 8.37 23.42 8.89
CA ASN A 123 8.30 24.16 7.63
C ASN A 123 8.27 23.18 6.45
N LEU A 124 7.45 23.48 5.45
CA LEU A 124 7.44 22.78 4.18
C LEU A 124 8.20 23.59 3.13
N HIS A 125 9.23 23.00 2.55
CA HIS A 125 9.90 23.53 1.37
C HIS A 125 9.47 22.72 0.14
N GLN A 126 8.67 23.35 -0.72
CA GLN A 126 8.13 22.70 -1.92
C GLN A 126 9.19 22.71 -3.03
N THR A 127 10.22 21.89 -2.86
CA THR A 127 11.31 21.75 -3.80
C THR A 127 11.89 20.33 -3.77
N ARG A 128 12.81 20.03 -4.66
CA ARG A 128 13.48 18.74 -4.77
C ARG A 128 14.81 18.76 -4.03
N ALA A 129 15.01 17.86 -3.09
CA ALA A 129 16.33 17.58 -2.51
C ALA A 129 17.15 16.74 -3.52
N GLU A 130 18.32 17.24 -3.92
CA GLU A 130 19.17 16.61 -4.95
C GLU A 130 20.51 16.16 -4.42
N LYS A 131 21.05 16.88 -3.41
CA LYS A 131 22.37 16.63 -2.89
C LYS A 131 22.38 16.63 -1.35
N LEU A 132 23.11 15.68 -0.80
CA LEU A 132 23.43 15.59 0.62
C LEU A 132 24.95 15.70 0.80
N THR A 133 25.39 16.61 1.68
CA THR A 133 26.81 16.78 2.00
C THR A 133 26.97 16.75 3.50
N ARG A 134 27.67 15.73 4.02
CA ARG A 134 27.99 15.64 5.46
C ARG A 134 28.98 16.72 5.87
N GLN A 135 28.76 17.27 7.06
CA GLN A 135 29.63 18.22 7.77
C GLN A 135 29.95 17.68 9.17
N LEU A 136 30.85 18.31 9.88
CA LEU A 136 31.21 17.90 11.24
C LEU A 136 30.03 17.95 12.22
N ASP A 137 29.09 18.87 12.00
CA ASP A 137 27.96 19.16 12.89
C ASP A 137 26.57 18.86 12.26
N GLY A 138 26.54 18.14 11.13
CA GLY A 138 25.27 17.76 10.47
C GLY A 138 25.40 17.50 8.99
N VAL A 139 24.31 17.76 8.28
CA VAL A 139 24.16 17.49 6.85
C VAL A 139 23.60 18.71 6.14
N ILE A 140 24.25 19.12 5.04
CA ILE A 140 23.68 20.12 4.12
C ILE A 140 22.83 19.39 3.08
N VAL A 141 21.56 19.85 2.95
CA VAL A 141 20.62 19.41 1.91
C VAL A 141 20.49 20.51 0.88
N GLU A 142 20.77 20.19 -0.38
CA GLU A 142 20.72 21.14 -1.51
C GLU A 142 19.76 20.69 -2.60
N GLY A 143 19.19 21.67 -3.29
CA GLY A 143 18.32 21.52 -4.45
C GLY A 143 17.96 22.86 -5.04
N PRO A 144 17.10 22.94 -6.07
CA PRO A 144 16.72 24.21 -6.69
C PRO A 144 16.12 25.19 -5.66
N GLY A 145 16.83 26.30 -5.41
CA GLY A 145 16.42 27.29 -4.41
C GLY A 145 16.45 26.81 -2.94
N LEU A 146 17.08 25.68 -2.67
CA LEU A 146 17.19 25.09 -1.34
C LEU A 146 18.64 24.89 -0.94
N ARG A 147 18.98 25.38 0.24
CA ARG A 147 20.21 25.01 0.96
C ARG A 147 19.92 25.07 2.45
N LEU A 148 19.78 23.89 3.05
CA LEU A 148 19.48 23.72 4.47
C LEU A 148 20.61 22.98 5.17
N HIS A 149 20.97 23.43 6.37
CA HIS A 149 21.82 22.70 7.30
C HIS A 149 20.94 22.08 8.39
N ALA A 150 21.05 20.78 8.57
CA ALA A 150 20.29 20.03 9.56
C ALA A 150 21.20 19.09 10.35
N ARG A 151 20.97 18.95 11.64
CA ARG A 151 21.71 18.01 12.48
C ARG A 151 21.51 16.56 12.06
N ARG A 152 20.29 16.23 11.59
CA ARG A 152 19.92 14.92 11.06
C ARG A 152 19.00 15.05 9.85
N VAL A 153 19.13 14.13 8.92
CA VAL A 153 18.28 14.04 7.72
C VAL A 153 17.63 12.68 7.66
N ILE A 154 16.33 12.63 7.38
CA ILE A 154 15.61 11.39 7.10
C ILE A 154 15.32 11.35 5.59
N ILE A 155 15.84 10.33 4.91
CA ILE A 155 15.52 10.05 3.52
C ILE A 155 14.22 9.24 3.49
N ALA A 156 13.11 9.91 3.11
CA ALA A 156 11.77 9.33 2.98
C ALA A 156 11.18 9.60 1.58
N ALA A 157 12.04 9.61 0.54
CA ALA A 157 11.69 10.01 -0.82
C ALA A 157 11.08 8.87 -1.67
N GLY A 158 10.61 7.79 -1.04
CA GLY A 158 9.95 6.67 -1.71
C GLY A 158 10.81 6.06 -2.81
N ALA A 159 10.27 5.91 -4.02
CA ALA A 159 10.98 5.36 -5.17
C ALA A 159 12.17 6.23 -5.64
N HIS A 160 12.23 7.50 -5.23
CA HIS A 160 13.34 8.42 -5.54
C HIS A 160 14.48 8.36 -4.52
N SER A 161 14.40 7.56 -3.47
CA SER A 161 15.41 7.49 -2.40
C SER A 161 16.77 6.95 -2.86
N LYS A 162 16.83 6.17 -3.93
CA LYS A 162 18.04 5.45 -4.39
C LYS A 162 19.25 6.36 -4.59
N ALA A 163 19.06 7.54 -5.18
CA ALA A 163 20.14 8.49 -5.45
C ALA A 163 20.67 9.12 -4.17
N LEU A 164 19.78 9.47 -3.24
CA LEU A 164 20.14 10.05 -1.94
C LEU A 164 20.77 9.00 -1.02
N ALA A 165 20.31 7.74 -1.07
CA ALA A 165 20.93 6.63 -0.33
C ALA A 165 22.38 6.41 -0.71
N ARG A 166 22.71 6.50 -2.02
CA ARG A 166 24.11 6.42 -2.49
C ARG A 166 24.98 7.53 -1.94
N GLN A 167 24.44 8.74 -1.81
CA GLN A 167 25.15 9.88 -1.21
C GLN A 167 25.32 9.71 0.30
N ALA A 168 24.39 8.99 0.94
CA ALA A 168 24.51 8.59 2.35
C ALA A 168 25.53 7.46 2.58
N GLY A 169 26.04 6.82 1.53
CA GLY A 169 27.04 5.74 1.58
C GLY A 169 26.49 4.35 1.29
N ASP A 170 25.18 4.18 1.07
CA ASP A 170 24.57 2.89 0.87
C ASP A 170 24.13 2.64 -0.57
N ARG A 171 24.30 1.40 -1.02
CA ARG A 171 23.75 0.89 -2.29
C ARG A 171 22.55 0.01 -1.99
N VAL A 172 21.36 0.59 -2.08
CA VAL A 172 20.11 -0.10 -1.79
C VAL A 172 19.43 -0.53 -3.09
N PRO A 173 18.98 -1.79 -3.23
CA PRO A 173 18.36 -2.31 -4.45
C PRO A 173 16.87 -1.94 -4.56
N VAL A 174 16.51 -0.73 -4.09
CA VAL A 174 15.15 -0.23 -4.25
C VAL A 174 14.84 0.01 -5.73
N ASP A 175 13.69 -0.48 -6.16
CA ASP A 175 13.15 -0.24 -7.50
C ASP A 175 11.67 0.12 -7.38
N THR A 176 11.02 0.49 -8.50
CA THR A 176 9.62 0.83 -8.47
C THR A 176 8.74 -0.24 -9.11
N GLU A 177 7.73 -0.65 -8.38
CA GLU A 177 6.58 -1.36 -8.91
C GLU A 177 5.45 -0.37 -9.13
N ARG A 178 5.17 -0.07 -10.40
CA ARG A 178 4.13 0.87 -10.79
C ARG A 178 2.76 0.23 -10.56
N GLY A 179 1.93 0.89 -9.79
CA GLY A 179 0.56 0.47 -9.51
C GLY A 179 -0.44 1.43 -10.12
N TYR A 180 -1.59 0.90 -10.51
CA TYR A 180 -2.63 1.65 -11.19
C TYR A 180 -3.94 1.58 -10.41
N HIS A 181 -4.77 2.61 -10.55
CA HIS A 181 -6.16 2.52 -10.17
C HIS A 181 -7.06 3.29 -11.13
N VAL A 182 -8.31 2.86 -11.17
CA VAL A 182 -9.44 3.60 -11.78
C VAL A 182 -10.50 3.81 -10.71
N ALA A 183 -11.31 4.87 -10.84
CA ALA A 183 -12.37 5.14 -9.89
C ALA A 183 -13.64 5.66 -10.58
N TRP A 184 -14.78 5.26 -10.02
CA TRP A 184 -16.11 5.72 -10.39
C TRP A 184 -16.70 6.51 -9.22
N ASP A 185 -17.01 7.76 -9.44
CA ASP A 185 -17.71 8.58 -8.45
C ASP A 185 -19.14 8.05 -8.28
N MET A 186 -19.51 7.77 -7.04
CA MET A 186 -20.85 7.27 -6.69
C MET A 186 -21.20 7.63 -5.24
N PRO A 187 -22.43 8.12 -4.97
CA PRO A 187 -22.80 8.55 -3.62
C PRO A 187 -22.79 7.39 -2.61
N THR A 188 -23.21 6.20 -3.03
CA THR A 188 -23.25 4.99 -2.21
C THR A 188 -22.33 3.94 -2.83
N PRO A 189 -21.26 3.52 -2.14
CA PRO A 189 -20.43 2.42 -2.61
C PRO A 189 -21.23 1.13 -2.76
N ARG A 190 -20.90 0.33 -3.79
CA ARG A 190 -21.53 -0.99 -4.02
C ARG A 190 -21.12 -2.04 -3.00
N LEU A 191 -20.01 -1.78 -2.30
CA LEU A 191 -19.43 -2.67 -1.30
C LEU A 191 -19.33 -1.94 0.03
N THR A 192 -19.34 -2.70 1.12
CA THR A 192 -19.13 -2.17 2.47
C THR A 192 -17.68 -2.31 2.94
N ARG A 193 -16.90 -3.19 2.30
CA ARG A 193 -15.48 -3.48 2.61
C ARG A 193 -14.68 -3.79 1.34
N PRO A 194 -13.34 -3.69 1.38
CA PRO A 194 -12.50 -4.06 0.25
C PRO A 194 -12.67 -5.54 -0.12
N ALA A 195 -12.74 -5.81 -1.42
CA ALA A 195 -12.85 -7.16 -1.96
C ALA A 195 -11.80 -7.38 -3.07
N CYS A 196 -11.07 -8.48 -3.01
CA CYS A 196 -10.07 -8.88 -3.98
C CYS A 196 -10.52 -10.13 -4.73
N PRO A 197 -10.92 -10.04 -5.99
CA PRO A 197 -11.05 -11.21 -6.85
C PRO A 197 -9.66 -11.81 -7.10
N THR A 198 -9.36 -12.94 -6.46
CA THR A 198 -8.00 -13.49 -6.39
C THR A 198 -7.41 -13.86 -7.75
N SER A 199 -8.25 -14.19 -8.73
CA SER A 199 -7.86 -14.50 -10.11
C SER A 199 -7.49 -13.27 -10.95
N ARG A 200 -7.83 -12.03 -10.48
CA ARG A 200 -7.75 -10.81 -11.31
C ARG A 200 -6.67 -9.82 -10.87
N GLY A 201 -6.10 -9.97 -9.68
CA GLY A 201 -4.95 -9.17 -9.21
C GLY A 201 -5.27 -7.69 -8.94
N PHE A 202 -6.49 -7.35 -8.52
CA PHE A 202 -6.87 -6.01 -8.08
C PHE A 202 -7.81 -6.07 -6.87
N TYR A 203 -7.97 -4.93 -6.21
CA TYR A 203 -8.94 -4.72 -5.14
C TYR A 203 -10.05 -3.78 -5.59
N LEU A 204 -11.29 -4.15 -5.29
CA LEU A 204 -12.47 -3.29 -5.27
C LEU A 204 -12.50 -2.61 -3.90
N CYS A 205 -12.33 -1.31 -3.84
CA CYS A 205 -12.26 -0.56 -2.57
C CYS A 205 -13.43 0.43 -2.47
N PRO A 206 -14.33 0.28 -1.49
CA PRO A 206 -15.33 1.30 -1.19
C PRO A 206 -14.63 2.51 -0.57
N MET A 207 -14.69 3.64 -1.26
CA MET A 207 -14.12 4.90 -0.81
C MET A 207 -15.24 5.89 -0.52
N SER A 208 -14.93 6.98 0.20
CA SER A 208 -15.86 8.08 0.39
C SER A 208 -16.29 8.65 -0.96
N GLY A 209 -17.57 8.45 -1.33
CA GLY A 209 -18.16 8.94 -2.56
C GLY A 209 -17.70 8.27 -3.86
N ARG A 210 -17.04 7.10 -3.81
CA ARG A 210 -16.56 6.41 -5.02
C ARG A 210 -16.25 4.93 -4.80
N LEU A 211 -16.32 4.16 -5.88
CA LEU A 211 -15.69 2.85 -5.98
C LEU A 211 -14.30 3.02 -6.64
N ARG A 212 -13.24 2.56 -5.97
CA ARG A 212 -11.90 2.51 -6.55
C ARG A 212 -11.51 1.06 -6.84
N VAL A 213 -10.98 0.83 -8.02
CA VAL A 213 -10.39 -0.45 -8.43
C VAL A 213 -8.89 -0.25 -8.58
N ALA A 214 -8.11 -0.85 -7.70
CA ALA A 214 -6.68 -0.64 -7.62
C ALA A 214 -5.93 -1.96 -7.70
N GLY A 215 -4.91 -2.02 -8.56
CA GLY A 215 -4.16 -3.26 -8.73
C GLY A 215 -3.05 -3.14 -9.74
N THR A 216 -2.71 -4.27 -10.30
CA THR A 216 -1.63 -4.48 -11.25
C THR A 216 -0.24 -4.10 -10.74
N VAL A 217 0.78 -4.72 -11.30
CA VAL A 217 2.19 -4.41 -11.05
C VAL A 217 2.90 -4.29 -12.39
N GLU A 218 3.67 -3.22 -12.54
CA GLU A 218 4.50 -3.01 -13.73
C GLU A 218 5.91 -2.60 -13.32
N LEU A 219 6.89 -3.29 -13.88
CA LEU A 219 8.31 -2.94 -13.75
C LEU A 219 8.70 -2.02 -14.92
N GLY A 220 8.33 -0.75 -14.83
CA GLY A 220 8.50 0.23 -15.90
C GLY A 220 9.44 1.41 -15.53
N GLY A 221 10.11 1.32 -14.40
CA GLY A 221 10.97 2.41 -13.91
C GLY A 221 10.20 3.71 -13.62
N LEU A 222 10.93 4.81 -13.47
CA LEU A 222 10.38 6.11 -13.05
C LEU A 222 9.98 7.03 -14.22
N THR A 223 10.42 6.73 -15.44
CA THR A 223 10.34 7.67 -16.58
C THR A 223 9.39 7.25 -17.68
N ALA A 224 9.06 5.95 -17.79
CA ALA A 224 8.13 5.48 -18.81
C ALA A 224 6.73 6.09 -18.63
N PRO A 225 5.97 6.38 -19.68
CA PRO A 225 4.59 6.87 -19.56
C PRO A 225 3.69 5.83 -18.90
N PRO A 226 2.54 6.22 -18.32
CA PRO A 226 1.53 5.29 -17.82
C PRO A 226 1.04 4.34 -18.91
N SER A 227 0.80 3.08 -18.55
CA SER A 227 0.30 2.05 -19.47
C SER A 227 -1.23 2.09 -19.58
N SER A 228 -1.74 2.54 -20.72
CA SER A 228 -3.18 2.51 -21.04
C SER A 228 -3.76 1.07 -21.02
N HIS A 229 -2.96 0.07 -21.41
CA HIS A 229 -3.35 -1.33 -21.35
C HIS A 229 -3.66 -1.80 -19.92
N ARG A 230 -2.91 -1.34 -18.92
CA ARG A 230 -3.16 -1.69 -17.51
C ARG A 230 -4.41 -1.02 -16.96
N ILE A 231 -4.66 0.21 -17.36
CA ILE A 231 -5.89 0.94 -17.05
C ILE A 231 -7.08 0.19 -17.68
N ALA A 232 -7.01 -0.16 -18.97
CA ALA A 232 -8.05 -0.91 -19.66
C ALA A 232 -8.35 -2.27 -18.97
N LYS A 233 -7.32 -2.99 -18.53
CA LYS A 233 -7.50 -4.25 -17.78
C LYS A 233 -8.22 -4.07 -16.45
N LEU A 234 -8.00 -2.97 -15.74
CA LEU A 234 -8.73 -2.67 -14.50
C LEU A 234 -10.21 -2.39 -14.79
N ILE A 235 -10.50 -1.63 -15.85
CA ILE A 235 -11.88 -1.33 -16.28
C ILE A 235 -12.59 -2.62 -16.70
N GLU A 236 -11.98 -3.43 -17.55
CA GLU A 236 -12.50 -4.73 -17.99
C GLU A 236 -12.79 -5.65 -16.80
N GLY A 237 -11.81 -5.77 -15.89
CA GLY A 237 -11.93 -6.60 -14.69
C GLY A 237 -13.06 -6.13 -13.76
N ALA A 238 -13.21 -4.82 -13.58
CA ALA A 238 -14.29 -4.24 -12.78
C ALA A 238 -15.67 -4.49 -13.43
N ARG A 239 -15.79 -4.31 -14.76
CA ARG A 239 -17.01 -4.56 -15.52
C ARG A 239 -17.37 -6.05 -15.61
N ALA A 240 -16.41 -6.94 -15.51
CA ALA A 240 -16.71 -8.36 -15.38
C ALA A 240 -17.43 -8.72 -14.07
N ILE A 241 -17.31 -7.87 -13.04
CA ILE A 241 -18.02 -8.02 -11.76
C ILE A 241 -19.28 -7.15 -11.75
N PHE A 242 -19.17 -5.92 -12.21
CA PHE A 242 -20.26 -4.94 -12.27
C PHE A 242 -20.46 -4.48 -13.73
N PRO A 243 -21.23 -5.21 -14.55
CA PRO A 243 -21.34 -4.94 -15.99
C PRO A 243 -21.93 -3.57 -16.34
N ASP A 244 -22.65 -2.96 -15.43
CA ASP A 244 -23.31 -1.66 -15.56
C ASP A 244 -22.42 -0.45 -15.23
N LEU A 245 -21.13 -0.67 -14.90
CA LEU A 245 -20.20 0.45 -14.65
C LEU A 245 -19.99 1.26 -15.95
N PRO A 246 -20.19 2.59 -15.89
CA PRO A 246 -19.88 3.49 -17.00
C PRO A 246 -18.38 3.61 -17.26
N GLU A 247 -17.94 4.59 -18.03
CA GLU A 247 -16.52 4.96 -18.06
C GLU A 247 -16.09 5.52 -16.70
N PRO A 248 -14.87 5.21 -16.24
CA PRO A 248 -14.38 5.73 -14.96
C PRO A 248 -14.20 7.24 -15.03
N ASN A 249 -14.43 7.90 -13.90
CA ASN A 249 -14.22 9.35 -13.78
C ASN A 249 -12.75 9.71 -13.62
N ARG A 250 -11.93 8.75 -13.14
CA ARG A 250 -10.52 9.00 -12.79
C ARG A 250 -9.68 7.76 -13.04
N ASP A 251 -8.45 8.00 -13.45
CA ASP A 251 -7.37 7.04 -13.40
C ASP A 251 -6.13 7.63 -12.73
N TRP A 252 -5.21 6.77 -12.32
CA TRP A 252 -3.97 7.19 -11.70
C TRP A 252 -2.93 6.08 -11.71
N MET A 253 -1.66 6.48 -11.77
CA MET A 253 -0.53 5.61 -11.62
C MET A 253 0.44 6.14 -10.56
N GLY A 254 1.00 5.24 -9.75
CA GLY A 254 1.98 5.60 -8.75
C GLY A 254 3.13 4.61 -8.64
N PHE A 255 4.20 5.10 -8.03
CA PHE A 255 5.45 4.37 -7.86
C PHE A 255 5.54 3.77 -6.46
N ARG A 256 5.41 2.43 -6.34
CA ARG A 256 5.66 1.75 -5.08
C ARG A 256 7.17 1.57 -4.92
N PRO A 257 7.80 2.07 -3.86
CA PRO A 257 9.21 1.84 -3.59
C PRO A 257 9.39 0.41 -3.08
N SER A 258 9.72 -0.52 -3.96
CA SER A 258 9.76 -1.94 -3.63
C SER A 258 11.18 -2.43 -3.44
N MET A 259 11.35 -3.28 -2.43
CA MET A 259 12.59 -4.00 -2.15
C MET A 259 12.45 -5.45 -2.61
N PRO A 260 13.52 -6.12 -3.03
CA PRO A 260 13.46 -7.50 -3.49
C PRO A 260 12.91 -8.50 -2.47
N ASP A 261 13.14 -8.24 -1.18
CA ASP A 261 12.68 -9.02 -0.05
C ASP A 261 11.36 -8.52 0.56
N SER A 262 10.79 -7.45 -0.01
CA SER A 262 9.58 -6.76 0.46
C SER A 262 9.70 -6.13 1.86
N LEU A 263 10.92 -6.03 2.42
CA LEU A 263 11.15 -5.38 3.70
C LEU A 263 11.56 -3.92 3.51
N PRO A 264 11.03 -2.98 4.30
CA PRO A 264 11.42 -1.58 4.22
C PRO A 264 12.85 -1.36 4.74
N VAL A 265 13.49 -0.31 4.25
CA VAL A 265 14.80 0.14 4.74
C VAL A 265 14.55 1.24 5.76
N ILE A 266 14.75 0.91 7.04
CA ILE A 266 14.54 1.81 8.18
C ILE A 266 15.79 1.74 9.08
N GLY A 267 16.43 2.88 9.32
CA GLY A 267 17.59 2.97 10.19
C GLY A 267 18.73 3.80 9.60
N PRO A 268 19.86 3.88 10.29
CA PRO A 268 21.04 4.60 9.81
C PRO A 268 21.70 3.88 8.63
N PRO A 269 22.42 4.59 7.76
CA PRO A 269 23.29 4.00 6.74
C PRO A 269 24.53 3.35 7.38
N ALA A 270 25.32 2.67 6.54
CA ALA A 270 26.56 2.06 6.96
C ALA A 270 27.56 3.06 7.57
N TYR A 271 27.45 4.33 7.23
CA TYR A 271 28.36 5.40 7.69
C TYR A 271 27.59 6.53 8.37
N GLY A 272 27.73 6.63 9.71
CA GLY A 272 27.20 7.72 10.51
C GLY A 272 25.70 7.60 10.84
N GLU A 273 25.26 8.33 11.85
CA GLU A 273 23.89 8.37 12.35
C GLU A 273 23.17 9.70 12.06
N ASP A 274 23.84 10.57 11.32
CA ASP A 274 23.36 11.88 10.88
C ASP A 274 22.32 11.80 9.75
N ILE A 275 22.29 10.69 9.02
CA ILE A 275 21.26 10.39 8.01
C ILE A 275 20.53 9.11 8.43
N LEU A 276 19.21 9.08 8.23
CA LEU A 276 18.37 7.92 8.45
C LEU A 276 17.61 7.55 7.16
N HIS A 277 17.45 6.28 6.92
CA HIS A 277 16.61 5.75 5.86
C HIS A 277 15.21 5.46 6.38
N ALA A 278 14.15 5.79 5.60
CA ALA A 278 12.77 5.45 5.87
C ALA A 278 11.99 5.33 4.54
N TYR A 279 12.27 4.28 3.78
CA TYR A 279 11.67 4.03 2.45
C TYR A 279 11.65 2.53 2.13
N GLY A 280 11.20 2.17 0.93
CA GLY A 280 11.21 0.78 0.47
C GLY A 280 10.01 -0.05 0.94
N HIS A 281 8.93 0.59 1.40
CA HIS A 281 7.76 -0.07 1.99
C HIS A 281 6.88 -0.83 0.99
N GLY A 282 7.11 -0.71 -0.33
CA GLY A 282 6.36 -1.43 -1.35
C GLY A 282 4.85 -1.28 -1.20
N HIS A 283 4.16 -2.40 -1.02
CA HIS A 283 2.71 -2.46 -0.87
C HIS A 283 2.19 -2.12 0.53
N ILE A 284 3.04 -2.15 1.55
CA ILE A 284 2.64 -2.03 2.97
C ILE A 284 2.95 -0.66 3.60
N GLY A 285 3.34 0.34 2.78
CA GLY A 285 3.71 1.66 3.26
C GLY A 285 2.67 2.31 4.17
N PRO A 286 1.42 2.48 3.75
CA PRO A 286 0.39 3.01 4.62
C PRO A 286 0.13 2.18 5.87
N THR A 287 0.28 0.85 5.81
CA THR A 287 0.07 -0.03 6.96
C THR A 287 1.12 0.19 8.05
N LEU A 288 2.35 0.51 7.65
CA LEU A 288 3.49 0.75 8.56
C LEU A 288 3.74 2.23 8.88
N ALA A 289 2.84 3.14 8.47
CA ALA A 289 3.04 4.57 8.66
C ALA A 289 2.97 5.04 10.14
N PRO A 290 2.19 4.41 11.02
CA PRO A 290 2.21 4.76 12.46
C PRO A 290 3.49 4.25 13.18
#